data_4c83fce55eaf1ce6367c14442e3498e3
#
_entry.id   4c83fce55eaf1ce6367c14442e3498e3
#
_cell.length_a   1.000
_cell.length_b   1.000
_cell.length_c   1.000
_cell.angle_alpha   90.00
_cell.angle_beta   90.00
_cell.angle_gamma   90.00
#
_symmetry.space_group_name_H-M   'P 1'
#
loop_
_entity.id
_entity.type
_entity.pdbx_description
1 polymer ?
#
loop_
_entity_poly.entity_id
_entity_poly.type
_entity_poly.pdbx_seq_one_letter_code
_entity_poly.pdbx_strand_id
1 'polypeptide(L)'
;MKSSPSICGLFRCKDCGFQFFELRFEESEVDLLYHDYRGLNYYSIRHSFEPWYTRSINDGIGNDQTTINLRKEYLQKFLHTNIPVQKVRRLLDYGGDHGQFIPDTIAEECYFFEVSGVEPIPGVIRIDEISDLEKQTFDIVILSAVLEHVSDPLAILQKIHGILSQNGYLLLEVPYESFYYRNWFGDSLTKNYLDLLLHFPRQALKIMDFYSTLLKIKLHCIPPMGFVKLHEHINFFSETSFYPLLKSAGFCVIALEKHNQHSQAGINATFTCLARVDK
;
A
#
# COMPACT_ATOMS: atom_id res chain seq x y z
N MET A 1 -7.30 -11.31 -20.83
CA MET A 1 -7.67 -10.21 -21.74
C MET A 1 -6.44 -9.54 -22.32
N LYS A 2 -6.36 -9.33 -23.63
CA LYS A 2 -5.32 -8.47 -24.23
C LYS A 2 -5.86 -7.04 -24.19
N SER A 3 -5.71 -6.34 -23.07
CA SER A 3 -6.04 -4.92 -23.04
C SER A 3 -5.01 -4.15 -23.88
N SER A 4 -5.49 -3.31 -24.77
CA SER A 4 -4.63 -2.33 -25.45
C SER A 4 -4.17 -1.31 -24.40
N PRO A 5 -2.93 -0.82 -24.49
CA PRO A 5 -2.49 0.26 -23.62
C PRO A 5 -3.42 1.47 -23.77
N SER A 6 -3.71 2.13 -22.68
CA SER A 6 -4.56 3.34 -22.65
C SER A 6 -3.93 4.39 -21.74
N ILE A 7 -4.32 5.65 -21.93
CA ILE A 7 -3.89 6.77 -21.09
C ILE A 7 -4.84 6.85 -19.90
N CYS A 8 -4.27 7.02 -18.71
CA CYS A 8 -4.99 7.26 -17.46
C CYS A 8 -4.50 8.57 -16.83
N GLY A 9 -5.41 9.37 -16.30
CA GLY A 9 -5.09 10.60 -15.59
C GLY A 9 -4.41 10.30 -14.25
N LEU A 10 -3.34 11.04 -13.96
CA LEU A 10 -2.70 11.07 -12.65
C LEU A 10 -2.89 12.47 -12.06
N PHE A 11 -3.53 12.56 -10.91
CA PHE A 11 -3.87 13.79 -10.24
C PHE A 11 -3.04 14.01 -8.98
N ARG A 12 -2.86 15.26 -8.61
CA ARG A 12 -2.21 15.64 -7.36
C ARG A 12 -3.04 16.70 -6.67
N CYS A 13 -3.35 16.48 -5.39
CA CYS A 13 -3.95 17.49 -4.54
C CYS A 13 -2.95 18.63 -4.31
N LYS A 14 -3.37 19.89 -4.55
CA LYS A 14 -2.52 21.07 -4.38
C LYS A 14 -2.27 21.39 -2.90
N ASP A 15 -3.20 21.03 -2.03
CA ASP A 15 -3.15 21.37 -0.62
C ASP A 15 -2.31 20.40 0.20
N CYS A 16 -2.52 19.09 0.00
CA CYS A 16 -1.85 18.06 0.80
C CYS A 16 -0.84 17.20 0.03
N GLY A 17 -0.70 17.39 -1.28
CA GLY A 17 0.26 16.65 -2.10
C GLY A 17 -0.08 15.18 -2.36
N PHE A 18 -1.24 14.67 -1.92
CA PHE A 18 -1.73 13.34 -2.26
C PHE A 18 -1.83 13.18 -3.77
N GLN A 19 -1.32 12.08 -4.31
CA GLN A 19 -1.39 11.77 -5.73
C GLN A 19 -2.21 10.50 -5.95
N PHE A 20 -2.95 10.44 -7.05
CA PHE A 20 -3.77 9.27 -7.34
C PHE A 20 -4.09 9.18 -8.83
N PHE A 21 -4.26 7.96 -9.31
CA PHE A 21 -4.83 7.74 -10.64
C PHE A 21 -6.34 7.95 -10.62
N GLU A 22 -6.91 8.48 -11.70
CA GLU A 22 -8.37 8.63 -11.83
C GLU A 22 -9.09 7.28 -11.96
N LEU A 23 -8.43 6.30 -12.55
CA LEU A 23 -8.94 4.95 -12.67
C LEU A 23 -9.03 4.30 -11.27
N ARG A 24 -10.22 3.79 -10.95
CA ARG A 24 -10.49 3.04 -9.72
C ARG A 24 -10.96 1.64 -10.10
N PHE A 25 -10.45 0.66 -9.41
CA PHE A 25 -10.88 -0.72 -9.60
C PHE A 25 -12.27 -0.91 -8.99
N GLU A 26 -13.12 -1.63 -9.70
CA GLU A 26 -14.35 -2.16 -9.12
C GLU A 26 -14.04 -3.33 -8.18
N GLU A 27 -14.93 -3.65 -7.24
CA GLU A 27 -14.74 -4.72 -6.26
C GLU A 27 -14.40 -6.06 -6.92
N SER A 28 -15.11 -6.42 -8.00
CA SER A 28 -14.84 -7.62 -8.78
C SER A 28 -13.47 -7.62 -9.48
N GLU A 29 -12.93 -6.47 -9.81
CA GLU A 29 -11.59 -6.35 -10.40
C GLU A 29 -10.51 -6.51 -9.33
N VAL A 30 -10.77 -5.98 -8.12
CA VAL A 30 -9.91 -6.17 -6.94
C VAL A 30 -9.85 -7.65 -6.57
N ASP A 31 -11.01 -8.32 -6.48
CA ASP A 31 -11.08 -9.75 -6.21
C ASP A 31 -10.28 -10.56 -7.23
N LEU A 32 -10.42 -10.25 -8.51
CA LEU A 32 -9.69 -10.94 -9.59
C LEU A 32 -8.18 -10.69 -9.49
N LEU A 33 -7.75 -9.49 -9.08
CA LEU A 33 -6.34 -9.14 -8.92
C LEU A 33 -5.69 -9.89 -7.76
N TYR A 34 -6.41 -10.04 -6.64
CA TYR A 34 -5.86 -10.63 -5.41
C TYR A 34 -6.16 -12.11 -5.23
N HIS A 35 -7.10 -12.71 -6.01
CA HIS A 35 -7.45 -14.14 -5.92
C HIS A 35 -6.24 -15.09 -6.08
N ASP A 36 -5.26 -14.75 -6.90
CA ASP A 36 -4.01 -15.51 -7.08
C ASP A 36 -2.80 -14.60 -6.77
N TYR A 37 -2.91 -13.77 -5.73
CA TYR A 37 -1.86 -12.82 -5.39
C TYR A 37 -0.53 -13.53 -5.12
N ARG A 38 0.51 -13.12 -5.86
CA ARG A 38 1.84 -13.75 -5.88
C ARG A 38 1.87 -15.20 -6.37
N GLY A 39 0.76 -15.77 -6.82
CA GLY A 39 0.71 -17.09 -7.45
C GLY A 39 1.29 -17.11 -8.88
N LEU A 40 1.12 -18.23 -9.55
CA LEU A 40 1.71 -18.42 -10.89
C LEU A 40 1.13 -17.50 -11.96
N ASN A 41 -0.19 -17.30 -11.96
CA ASN A 41 -0.84 -16.40 -12.92
C ASN A 41 -0.43 -14.95 -12.69
N TYR A 42 -0.49 -14.48 -11.44
CA TYR A 42 -0.06 -13.16 -11.04
C TYR A 42 1.39 -12.90 -11.50
N TYR A 43 2.32 -13.79 -11.15
CA TYR A 43 3.71 -13.68 -11.56
C TYR A 43 3.86 -13.63 -13.10
N SER A 44 3.21 -14.54 -13.82
CA SER A 44 3.31 -14.62 -15.28
C SER A 44 2.82 -13.34 -15.96
N ILE A 45 1.69 -12.81 -15.50
CA ILE A 45 1.12 -11.56 -16.02
C ILE A 45 2.08 -10.41 -15.71
N ARG A 46 2.47 -10.23 -14.46
CA ARG A 46 3.35 -9.14 -14.03
C ARG A 46 4.71 -9.18 -14.72
N HIS A 47 5.37 -10.33 -14.77
CA HIS A 47 6.64 -10.51 -15.48
C HIS A 47 6.54 -10.18 -16.96
N SER A 48 5.40 -10.43 -17.62
CA SER A 48 5.19 -10.09 -19.03
C SER A 48 5.26 -8.58 -19.30
N PHE A 49 4.92 -7.75 -18.31
CA PHE A 49 4.99 -6.29 -18.36
C PHE A 49 6.26 -5.74 -17.71
N GLU A 50 6.77 -6.41 -16.68
CA GLU A 50 7.93 -6.05 -15.87
C GLU A 50 8.98 -7.18 -15.89
N PRO A 51 9.84 -7.27 -16.92
CA PRO A 51 10.83 -8.37 -17.02
C PRO A 51 11.82 -8.42 -15.85
N TRP A 52 12.02 -7.29 -15.14
CA TRP A 52 12.84 -7.20 -13.93
C TRP A 52 12.16 -7.78 -12.69
N TYR A 53 10.83 -7.98 -12.69
CA TYR A 53 10.11 -8.69 -11.63
C TYR A 53 10.33 -10.19 -11.81
N THR A 54 11.36 -10.70 -11.13
CA THR A 54 11.78 -12.10 -11.24
C THR A 54 10.99 -13.00 -10.31
N ARG A 55 11.03 -14.30 -10.54
CA ARG A 55 10.43 -15.31 -9.67
C ARG A 55 10.99 -15.21 -8.24
N SER A 56 12.29 -15.00 -8.09
CA SER A 56 12.94 -14.82 -6.80
C SER A 56 12.39 -13.61 -6.03
N ILE A 57 12.13 -12.49 -6.73
CA ILE A 57 11.49 -11.32 -6.09
C ILE A 57 10.07 -11.68 -5.67
N ASN A 58 9.28 -12.27 -6.57
CA ASN A 58 7.89 -12.64 -6.28
C ASN A 58 7.78 -13.54 -5.04
N ASP A 59 8.59 -14.59 -4.98
CA ASP A 59 8.54 -15.61 -3.91
C ASP A 59 9.16 -15.11 -2.60
N GLY A 60 10.03 -14.10 -2.66
CA GLY A 60 10.68 -13.53 -1.49
C GLY A 60 9.89 -12.42 -0.79
N ILE A 61 8.96 -11.77 -1.50
CA ILE A 61 8.14 -10.72 -0.87
C ILE A 61 7.25 -11.36 0.23
N GLY A 62 7.40 -10.87 1.47
CA GLY A 62 6.66 -11.39 2.63
C GLY A 62 7.21 -12.68 3.23
N ASN A 63 8.22 -13.32 2.62
CA ASN A 63 8.78 -14.60 3.07
C ASN A 63 10.24 -14.51 3.57
N ASP A 64 10.93 -13.38 3.37
CA ASP A 64 12.30 -13.21 3.87
C ASP A 64 12.32 -12.98 5.38
N GLN A 65 12.78 -13.96 6.14
CA GLN A 65 12.76 -13.94 7.60
C GLN A 65 13.54 -12.77 8.20
N THR A 66 14.63 -12.35 7.56
CA THR A 66 15.41 -11.19 8.02
C THR A 66 14.58 -9.90 7.92
N THR A 67 13.93 -9.69 6.80
CA THR A 67 13.02 -8.55 6.58
C THR A 67 11.85 -8.58 7.55
N ILE A 68 11.24 -9.76 7.76
CA ILE A 68 10.12 -9.94 8.70
C ILE A 68 10.55 -9.52 10.11
N ASN A 69 11.68 -10.04 10.60
CA ASN A 69 12.17 -9.78 11.95
C ASN A 69 12.48 -8.28 12.14
N LEU A 70 13.21 -7.66 11.21
CA LEU A 70 13.55 -6.23 11.28
C LEU A 70 12.29 -5.36 11.32
N ARG A 71 11.28 -5.72 10.53
CA ARG A 71 10.02 -4.97 10.50
C ARG A 71 9.23 -5.14 11.79
N LYS A 72 9.12 -6.37 12.32
CA LYS A 72 8.47 -6.63 13.61
C LYS A 72 9.14 -5.86 14.74
N GLU A 73 10.47 -5.89 14.83
CA GLU A 73 11.25 -5.13 15.82
C GLU A 73 10.99 -3.62 15.72
N TYR A 74 10.98 -3.09 14.49
CA TYR A 74 10.68 -1.68 14.27
C TYR A 74 9.26 -1.32 14.73
N LEU A 75 8.25 -2.08 14.29
CA LEU A 75 6.85 -1.83 14.66
C LEU A 75 6.63 -1.97 16.17
N GLN A 76 7.24 -2.98 16.79
CA GLN A 76 7.17 -3.16 18.24
C GLN A 76 7.76 -1.96 18.97
N LYS A 77 8.94 -1.51 18.59
CA LYS A 77 9.57 -0.32 19.17
C LYS A 77 8.74 0.93 18.96
N PHE A 78 8.22 1.13 17.76
CA PHE A 78 7.39 2.28 17.41
C PHE A 78 6.12 2.32 18.26
N LEU A 79 5.41 1.19 18.40
CA LEU A 79 4.23 1.09 19.24
C LEU A 79 4.54 1.33 20.73
N HIS A 80 5.56 0.67 21.27
CA HIS A 80 5.97 0.86 22.68
C HIS A 80 6.38 2.30 23.01
N THR A 81 6.91 3.03 22.04
CA THR A 81 7.29 4.44 22.24
C THR A 81 6.06 5.36 22.29
N ASN A 82 5.03 5.05 21.51
CA ASN A 82 3.93 5.98 21.25
C ASN A 82 2.60 5.60 21.94
N ILE A 83 2.46 4.34 22.37
CA ILE A 83 1.29 3.88 23.13
C ILE A 83 1.66 3.75 24.60
N PRO A 84 0.87 4.27 25.55
CA PRO A 84 1.04 3.98 26.97
C PRO A 84 1.07 2.46 27.17
N VAL A 85 1.96 1.97 28.05
CA VAL A 85 2.13 0.54 28.38
C VAL A 85 0.87 0.01 29.06
N GLN A 86 -0.24 0.04 28.36
CA GLN A 86 -1.49 -0.62 28.73
C GLN A 86 -1.57 -1.93 27.98
N LYS A 87 -2.13 -2.91 28.62
CA LYS A 87 -2.30 -4.24 28.07
C LYS A 87 -3.24 -4.16 26.86
N VAL A 88 -2.70 -4.30 25.65
CA VAL A 88 -3.48 -4.44 24.43
C VAL A 88 -4.04 -5.85 24.42
N ARG A 89 -5.34 -5.99 24.41
CA ARG A 89 -5.99 -7.29 24.43
C ARG A 89 -6.13 -7.86 23.03
N ARG A 90 -6.66 -7.08 22.10
CA ARG A 90 -7.01 -7.56 20.75
C ARG A 90 -6.39 -6.68 19.68
N LEU A 91 -5.62 -7.32 18.79
CA LEU A 91 -5.01 -6.70 17.65
C LEU A 91 -5.53 -7.37 16.36
N LEU A 92 -5.84 -6.57 15.36
CA LEU A 92 -6.20 -7.03 14.02
C LEU A 92 -5.14 -6.56 13.02
N ASP A 93 -4.65 -7.47 12.18
CA ASP A 93 -3.90 -7.16 10.96
C ASP A 93 -4.87 -7.25 9.77
N TYR A 94 -5.24 -6.09 9.21
CA TYR A 94 -6.20 -5.99 8.13
C TYR A 94 -5.47 -5.92 6.77
N GLY A 95 -5.64 -6.93 5.93
CA GLY A 95 -4.87 -7.09 4.69
C GLY A 95 -3.42 -7.50 4.95
N GLY A 96 -3.19 -8.29 6.02
CA GLY A 96 -1.86 -8.59 6.56
C GLY A 96 -1.15 -9.79 5.93
N ASP A 97 -1.55 -10.25 4.75
CA ASP A 97 -1.00 -11.43 4.07
C ASP A 97 -1.15 -12.69 4.95
N HIS A 98 -0.14 -13.13 5.68
CA HIS A 98 -0.19 -14.24 6.64
C HIS A 98 -0.20 -13.79 8.11
N GLY A 99 -0.25 -12.49 8.40
CA GLY A 99 -0.09 -11.94 9.74
C GLY A 99 1.36 -11.98 10.26
N GLN A 100 2.33 -12.24 9.39
CA GLN A 100 3.73 -12.43 9.73
C GLN A 100 4.43 -11.17 10.24
N PHE A 101 3.83 -10.00 10.07
CA PHE A 101 4.38 -8.72 10.53
C PHE A 101 3.82 -8.26 11.88
N ILE A 102 2.87 -8.99 12.45
CA ILE A 102 2.34 -8.69 13.79
C ILE A 102 3.47 -8.78 14.82
N PRO A 103 3.73 -7.73 15.64
CA PRO A 103 4.74 -7.78 16.69
C PRO A 103 4.41 -8.82 17.75
N ASP A 104 5.40 -9.61 18.19
CA ASP A 104 5.20 -10.83 18.98
C ASP A 104 4.56 -10.63 20.37
N THR A 105 4.76 -9.48 21.00
CA THR A 105 4.39 -9.27 22.41
C THR A 105 3.45 -8.08 22.63
N ILE A 106 2.79 -7.62 21.56
CA ILE A 106 1.98 -6.39 21.63
C ILE A 106 0.57 -6.63 22.13
N ALA A 107 -0.03 -7.78 21.86
CA ALA A 107 -1.40 -8.10 22.19
C ALA A 107 -1.55 -9.52 22.78
N GLU A 108 -2.65 -9.76 23.51
CA GLU A 108 -3.01 -11.09 24.01
C GLU A 108 -3.56 -12.01 22.93
N GLU A 109 -4.42 -11.44 22.06
CA GLU A 109 -5.09 -12.10 20.96
C GLU A 109 -4.79 -11.36 19.68
N CYS A 110 -4.22 -12.06 18.69
CA CYS A 110 -3.91 -11.52 17.38
C CYS A 110 -4.86 -12.12 16.34
N TYR A 111 -5.49 -11.26 15.58
CA TYR A 111 -6.41 -11.60 14.50
C TYR A 111 -5.88 -11.12 13.18
N PHE A 112 -6.31 -11.77 12.11
CA PHE A 112 -6.03 -11.29 10.78
C PHE A 112 -7.26 -11.44 9.88
N PHE A 113 -7.39 -10.51 8.95
CA PHE A 113 -8.40 -10.52 7.89
C PHE A 113 -7.73 -10.32 6.55
N GLU A 114 -7.95 -11.24 5.60
CA GLU A 114 -7.30 -11.22 4.29
C GLU A 114 -8.24 -11.82 3.22
N VAL A 115 -8.36 -11.12 2.07
CA VAL A 115 -9.25 -11.52 0.97
C VAL A 115 -8.65 -12.57 0.04
N SER A 116 -7.32 -12.73 0.04
CA SER A 116 -6.61 -13.66 -0.86
C SER A 116 -6.75 -15.14 -0.48
N GLY A 117 -7.36 -15.45 0.67
CA GLY A 117 -7.59 -16.81 1.12
C GLY A 117 -6.36 -17.52 1.68
N VAL A 118 -5.26 -16.83 1.94
CA VAL A 118 -4.04 -17.40 2.55
C VAL A 118 -4.26 -17.78 4.00
N GLU A 119 -3.52 -18.79 4.47
CA GLU A 119 -3.58 -19.22 5.87
C GLU A 119 -2.68 -18.36 6.76
N PRO A 120 -3.10 -18.05 8.00
CA PRO A 120 -2.30 -17.28 8.94
C PRO A 120 -1.11 -18.09 9.48
N ILE A 121 -0.12 -17.36 9.99
CA ILE A 121 0.93 -17.98 10.80
C ILE A 121 0.35 -18.56 12.10
N PRO A 122 1.01 -19.57 12.73
CA PRO A 122 0.56 -20.14 14.00
C PRO A 122 0.37 -19.07 15.08
N GLY A 123 -0.76 -19.18 15.80
CA GLY A 123 -1.10 -18.26 16.90
C GLY A 123 -1.90 -17.02 16.49
N VAL A 124 -2.16 -16.83 15.20
CA VAL A 124 -3.02 -15.75 14.69
C VAL A 124 -4.38 -16.32 14.30
N ILE A 125 -5.44 -15.67 14.71
CA ILE A 125 -6.84 -16.11 14.51
C ILE A 125 -7.38 -15.49 13.22
N ARG A 126 -7.83 -16.32 12.30
CA ARG A 126 -8.43 -15.87 11.04
C ARG A 126 -9.86 -15.38 11.25
N ILE A 127 -10.21 -14.29 10.57
CA ILE A 127 -11.57 -13.84 10.35
C ILE A 127 -11.87 -13.99 8.86
N ASP A 128 -12.85 -14.84 8.52
CA ASP A 128 -13.15 -15.16 7.12
C ASP A 128 -14.09 -14.15 6.47
N GLU A 129 -15.09 -13.67 7.24
CA GLU A 129 -16.14 -12.84 6.71
C GLU A 129 -16.11 -11.42 7.27
N ILE A 130 -16.34 -10.44 6.40
CA ILE A 130 -16.40 -9.03 6.77
C ILE A 130 -17.54 -8.78 7.79
N SER A 131 -18.63 -9.51 7.69
CA SER A 131 -19.76 -9.45 8.62
C SER A 131 -19.39 -9.91 10.05
N ASP A 132 -18.40 -10.77 10.19
CA ASP A 132 -17.91 -11.23 11.49
C ASP A 132 -16.85 -10.29 12.04
N LEU A 133 -16.10 -9.64 11.15
CA LEU A 133 -15.20 -8.55 11.51
C LEU A 133 -15.96 -7.37 12.12
N GLU A 134 -17.07 -6.94 11.50
CA GLU A 134 -17.87 -5.80 11.93
C GLU A 134 -18.57 -5.99 13.30
N LYS A 135 -18.70 -7.23 13.77
CA LYS A 135 -19.24 -7.56 15.10
C LYS A 135 -18.19 -7.52 16.21
N GLN A 136 -16.94 -7.30 15.87
CA GLN A 136 -15.81 -7.34 16.80
C GLN A 136 -15.26 -5.95 17.06
N THR A 137 -14.51 -5.84 18.15
CA THR A 137 -13.84 -4.58 18.53
C THR A 137 -12.39 -4.86 18.89
N PHE A 138 -11.48 -4.01 18.40
CA PHE A 138 -10.04 -4.17 18.53
C PHE A 138 -9.42 -2.96 19.24
N ASP A 139 -8.35 -3.19 19.99
CA ASP A 139 -7.56 -2.12 20.62
C ASP A 139 -6.55 -1.52 19.65
N ILE A 140 -6.02 -2.36 18.73
CA ILE A 140 -5.14 -1.94 17.65
C ILE A 140 -5.63 -2.59 16.35
N VAL A 141 -5.65 -1.81 15.28
CA VAL A 141 -5.73 -2.30 13.90
C VAL A 141 -4.47 -1.88 13.16
N ILE A 142 -3.78 -2.85 12.57
CA ILE A 142 -2.68 -2.63 11.64
C ILE A 142 -3.26 -2.64 10.22
N LEU A 143 -2.90 -1.64 9.44
CA LEU A 143 -3.26 -1.50 8.03
C LEU A 143 -1.98 -1.20 7.25
N SER A 144 -1.32 -2.25 6.79
CA SER A 144 0.01 -2.17 6.22
C SER A 144 0.03 -2.57 4.76
N ALA A 145 0.49 -1.65 3.91
CA ALA A 145 0.52 -1.82 2.45
C ALA A 145 -0.87 -2.17 1.86
N VAL A 146 -1.91 -1.45 2.31
CA VAL A 146 -3.29 -1.62 1.85
C VAL A 146 -3.83 -0.35 1.19
N LEU A 147 -3.63 0.83 1.82
CA LEU A 147 -4.26 2.07 1.35
C LEU A 147 -3.80 2.52 -0.05
N GLU A 148 -2.61 2.14 -0.47
CA GLU A 148 -2.10 2.43 -1.80
C GLU A 148 -2.83 1.67 -2.91
N HIS A 149 -3.52 0.57 -2.56
CA HIS A 149 -4.22 -0.30 -3.49
C HIS A 149 -5.73 -0.06 -3.57
N VAL A 150 -6.34 0.52 -2.53
CA VAL A 150 -7.80 0.61 -2.42
C VAL A 150 -8.38 1.76 -3.23
N SER A 151 -9.55 1.55 -3.80
CA SER A 151 -10.25 2.56 -4.61
C SER A 151 -10.73 3.75 -3.77
N ASP A 152 -11.11 3.54 -2.52
CA ASP A 152 -11.53 4.58 -1.58
C ASP A 152 -10.83 4.42 -0.21
N PRO A 153 -9.67 5.08 -0.02
CA PRO A 153 -8.97 5.05 1.27
C PRO A 153 -9.79 5.58 2.45
N LEU A 154 -10.68 6.57 2.21
CA LEU A 154 -11.50 7.14 3.27
C LEU A 154 -12.55 6.13 3.75
N ALA A 155 -13.22 5.43 2.85
CA ALA A 155 -14.20 4.42 3.20
C ALA A 155 -13.60 3.27 4.02
N ILE A 156 -12.39 2.79 3.66
CA ILE A 156 -11.67 1.77 4.44
C ILE A 156 -11.34 2.30 5.85
N LEU A 157 -10.82 3.52 5.96
CA LEU A 157 -10.48 4.10 7.25
C LEU A 157 -11.72 4.29 8.15
N GLN A 158 -12.86 4.68 7.59
CA GLN A 158 -14.14 4.79 8.32
C GLN A 158 -14.63 3.41 8.80
N LYS A 159 -14.47 2.35 7.98
CA LYS A 159 -14.75 0.98 8.38
C LYS A 159 -13.86 0.55 9.54
N ILE A 160 -12.56 0.81 9.46
CA ILE A 160 -11.61 0.53 10.56
C ILE A 160 -11.96 1.31 11.83
N HIS A 161 -12.37 2.59 11.69
CA HIS A 161 -12.83 3.39 12.82
C HIS A 161 -14.01 2.71 13.54
N GLY A 162 -14.95 2.12 12.79
CA GLY A 162 -16.12 1.44 13.34
C GLY A 162 -15.84 0.18 14.17
N ILE A 163 -14.69 -0.48 13.92
CA ILE A 163 -14.28 -1.71 14.63
C ILE A 163 -13.19 -1.45 15.70
N LEU A 164 -12.74 -0.23 15.87
CA LEU A 164 -11.82 0.15 16.95
C LEU A 164 -12.55 0.49 18.26
N SER A 165 -11.93 0.14 19.37
CA SER A 165 -12.40 0.57 20.70
C SER A 165 -12.30 2.09 20.85
N GLN A 166 -13.03 2.68 21.83
CA GLN A 166 -13.05 4.14 22.06
C GLN A 166 -11.68 4.80 22.23
N ASN A 167 -10.69 4.05 22.67
CA ASN A 167 -9.30 4.51 22.81
C ASN A 167 -8.37 3.70 21.90
N GLY A 168 -8.93 3.05 20.89
CA GLY A 168 -8.21 2.20 19.96
C GLY A 168 -7.26 2.97 19.06
N TYR A 169 -6.27 2.27 18.57
CA TYR A 169 -5.21 2.80 17.72
C TYR A 169 -5.23 2.18 16.35
N LEU A 170 -4.99 3.00 15.36
CA LEU A 170 -4.74 2.60 13.99
C LEU A 170 -3.25 2.77 13.69
N LEU A 171 -2.58 1.69 13.31
CA LEU A 171 -1.22 1.70 12.81
C LEU A 171 -1.26 1.55 11.29
N LEU A 172 -0.80 2.57 10.58
CA LEU A 172 -0.72 2.59 9.13
C LEU A 172 0.72 2.46 8.67
N GLU A 173 0.96 1.63 7.67
CA GLU A 173 2.19 1.66 6.88
C GLU A 173 1.84 1.77 5.40
N VAL A 174 2.44 2.74 4.71
CA VAL A 174 2.35 2.88 3.26
C VAL A 174 3.71 3.21 2.67
N PRO A 175 4.04 2.74 1.46
CA PRO A 175 5.30 3.08 0.82
C PRO A 175 5.38 4.59 0.51
N TYR A 176 6.56 5.17 0.69
CA TYR A 176 6.85 6.51 0.23
C TYR A 176 7.20 6.48 -1.27
N GLU A 177 6.21 6.70 -2.08
CA GLU A 177 6.34 6.72 -3.54
C GLU A 177 5.99 8.08 -4.15
N SER A 178 5.88 9.12 -3.33
CA SER A 178 5.63 10.47 -3.83
C SER A 178 6.74 10.91 -4.79
N PHE A 179 6.34 11.41 -5.93
CA PHE A 179 7.27 11.88 -6.95
C PHE A 179 6.81 13.23 -7.52
N TYR A 180 7.76 13.97 -8.06
CA TYR A 180 7.49 15.22 -8.74
C TYR A 180 7.35 14.95 -10.24
N TYR A 181 6.22 15.38 -10.81
CA TYR A 181 6.00 15.42 -12.24
C TYR A 181 6.00 16.87 -12.72
N ARG A 182 6.92 17.22 -13.57
CA ARG A 182 6.94 18.51 -14.25
C ARG A 182 6.38 18.33 -15.68
N ASN A 183 5.29 18.99 -15.95
CA ASN A 183 4.77 19.05 -17.32
C ASN A 183 5.66 19.97 -18.15
N TRP A 184 6.66 19.39 -18.81
CA TRP A 184 7.65 20.13 -19.60
C TRP A 184 7.08 20.77 -20.86
N PHE A 185 6.02 20.20 -21.41
CA PHE A 185 5.50 20.53 -22.74
C PHE A 185 4.09 21.09 -22.72
N GLY A 186 3.45 21.20 -21.55
CA GLY A 186 2.03 21.51 -21.41
C GLY A 186 1.12 20.30 -21.70
N ASP A 187 -0.13 20.38 -21.26
CA ASP A 187 -1.05 19.24 -21.23
C ASP A 187 -1.36 18.68 -22.62
N SER A 188 -1.56 19.56 -23.61
CA SER A 188 -1.90 19.16 -24.98
C SER A 188 -0.77 18.40 -25.68
N LEU A 189 0.47 18.89 -25.58
CA LEU A 189 1.62 18.21 -26.19
C LEU A 189 1.96 16.92 -25.46
N THR A 190 1.82 16.90 -24.11
CA THR A 190 2.01 15.69 -23.33
C THR A 190 0.99 14.63 -23.71
N LYS A 191 -0.29 14.99 -23.88
CA LYS A 191 -1.33 14.06 -24.33
C LYS A 191 -1.01 13.51 -25.71
N ASN A 192 -0.69 14.35 -26.69
CA ASN A 192 -0.36 13.94 -28.04
C ASN A 192 0.86 13.01 -28.07
N TYR A 193 1.86 13.28 -27.23
CA TYR A 193 3.03 12.41 -27.07
C TYR A 193 2.65 11.04 -26.49
N LEU A 194 1.83 11.00 -25.44
CA LEU A 194 1.35 9.76 -24.86
C LEU A 194 0.49 8.96 -25.86
N ASP A 195 -0.39 9.64 -26.60
CA ASP A 195 -1.17 9.01 -27.68
C ASP A 195 -0.28 8.40 -28.76
N LEU A 196 0.81 9.09 -29.13
CA LEU A 196 1.82 8.53 -30.05
C LEU A 196 2.49 7.29 -29.46
N LEU A 197 2.83 7.29 -28.16
CA LEU A 197 3.45 6.15 -27.50
C LEU A 197 2.58 4.89 -27.53
N LEU A 198 1.25 5.02 -27.51
CA LEU A 198 0.35 3.87 -27.60
C LEU A 198 0.52 3.06 -28.89
N HIS A 199 1.07 3.68 -29.95
CA HIS A 199 1.35 3.03 -31.22
C HIS A 199 2.75 2.38 -31.27
N PHE A 200 3.57 2.56 -30.25
CA PHE A 200 4.92 2.02 -30.22
C PHE A 200 4.92 0.51 -29.94
N PRO A 201 5.92 -0.22 -30.42
CA PRO A 201 6.12 -1.62 -30.06
C PRO A 201 6.25 -1.78 -28.55
N ARG A 202 5.67 -2.85 -27.97
CA ARG A 202 5.72 -3.13 -26.53
C ARG A 202 7.13 -3.13 -25.96
N GLN A 203 8.15 -3.53 -26.73
CA GLN A 203 9.55 -3.49 -26.30
C GLN A 203 10.04 -2.07 -26.04
N ALA A 204 9.68 -1.13 -26.93
CA ALA A 204 10.03 0.28 -26.75
C ALA A 204 9.34 0.87 -25.50
N LEU A 205 8.06 0.55 -25.27
CA LEU A 205 7.33 0.97 -24.05
C LEU A 205 7.98 0.42 -22.78
N LYS A 206 8.46 -0.83 -22.78
CA LYS A 206 9.19 -1.42 -21.64
C LYS A 206 10.50 -0.69 -21.34
N ILE A 207 11.26 -0.30 -22.36
CA ILE A 207 12.51 0.46 -22.16
C ILE A 207 12.21 1.83 -21.56
N MET A 208 11.18 2.51 -22.05
CA MET A 208 10.77 3.81 -21.52
C MET A 208 10.19 3.72 -20.12
N ASP A 209 9.43 2.67 -19.81
CA ASP A 209 8.94 2.38 -18.46
C ASP A 209 10.12 2.14 -17.50
N PHE A 210 11.10 1.33 -17.88
CA PHE A 210 12.30 1.12 -17.09
C PHE A 210 13.06 2.42 -16.82
N TYR A 211 13.26 3.25 -17.85
CA TYR A 211 13.88 4.57 -17.71
C TYR A 211 13.11 5.47 -16.74
N SER A 212 11.78 5.56 -16.88
CA SER A 212 10.92 6.38 -16.03
C SER A 212 10.92 5.87 -14.59
N THR A 213 10.80 4.57 -14.40
CA THR A 213 10.78 3.92 -13.09
C THR A 213 12.11 4.08 -12.35
N LEU A 214 13.24 3.89 -13.05
CA LEU A 214 14.57 4.05 -12.47
C LEU A 214 14.78 5.48 -11.93
N LEU A 215 14.38 6.50 -12.68
CA LEU A 215 14.54 7.89 -12.24
C LEU A 215 13.50 8.27 -11.19
N LYS A 216 12.27 7.75 -11.27
CA LYS A 216 11.27 7.91 -10.21
C LYS A 216 11.81 7.38 -8.86
N ILE A 217 12.41 6.21 -8.85
CA ILE A 217 12.96 5.60 -7.63
C ILE A 217 14.19 6.38 -7.11
N LYS A 218 15.13 6.75 -8.01
CA LYS A 218 16.39 7.37 -7.59
C LYS A 218 16.28 8.86 -7.29
N LEU A 219 15.48 9.59 -8.04
CA LEU A 219 15.41 11.04 -8.00
C LEU A 219 14.04 11.58 -7.56
N HIS A 220 13.09 10.70 -7.28
CA HIS A 220 11.69 11.05 -6.96
C HIS A 220 11.08 12.01 -7.99
N CYS A 221 11.46 11.87 -9.25
CA CYS A 221 10.90 12.67 -10.35
C CYS A 221 10.65 11.82 -11.60
N ILE A 222 9.65 12.24 -12.38
CA ILE A 222 9.41 11.68 -13.70
C ILE A 222 10.26 12.46 -14.70
N PRO A 223 11.12 11.77 -15.47
CA PRO A 223 11.98 12.45 -16.43
C PRO A 223 11.19 13.06 -17.60
N PRO A 224 11.79 13.98 -18.37
CA PRO A 224 11.23 14.42 -19.64
C PRO A 224 10.88 13.23 -20.53
N MET A 225 9.71 13.25 -21.16
CA MET A 225 9.20 12.13 -21.96
C MET A 225 8.99 10.82 -21.19
N GLY A 226 9.08 10.81 -19.86
CA GLY A 226 8.72 9.69 -19.03
C GLY A 226 7.21 9.63 -18.75
N PHE A 227 6.78 8.48 -18.25
CA PHE A 227 5.40 8.28 -17.78
C PHE A 227 5.38 7.41 -16.52
N VAL A 228 4.24 7.42 -15.83
CA VAL A 228 3.98 6.52 -14.70
C VAL A 228 3.04 5.44 -15.19
N LYS A 229 3.49 4.20 -15.08
CA LYS A 229 2.65 3.05 -15.41
C LYS A 229 1.65 2.82 -14.28
N LEU A 230 0.39 2.67 -14.64
CA LEU A 230 -0.62 2.18 -13.70
C LEU A 230 -0.38 0.69 -13.45
N HIS A 231 -0.26 0.33 -12.18
CA HIS A 231 -0.34 -1.05 -11.73
C HIS A 231 -1.04 -1.14 -10.36
N GLU A 232 -0.58 -1.91 -9.41
CA GLU A 232 -1.28 -2.14 -8.14
C GLU A 232 -1.45 -0.88 -7.29
N HIS A 233 -0.43 0.00 -7.25
CA HIS A 233 -0.50 1.24 -6.47
C HIS A 233 -1.23 2.31 -7.26
N ILE A 234 -2.41 2.65 -6.81
CA ILE A 234 -3.25 3.70 -7.39
C ILE A 234 -3.29 4.98 -6.55
N ASN A 235 -2.80 4.92 -5.31
CA ASN A 235 -2.69 6.05 -4.39
C ASN A 235 -1.24 6.21 -3.93
N PHE A 236 -0.78 7.47 -3.87
CA PHE A 236 0.58 7.83 -3.44
C PHE A 236 0.48 8.89 -2.35
N PHE A 237 0.91 8.52 -1.16
CA PHE A 237 0.78 9.35 0.03
C PHE A 237 1.99 10.28 0.18
N SER A 238 1.72 11.52 0.59
CA SER A 238 2.71 12.45 1.10
C SER A 238 2.58 12.53 2.62
N GLU A 239 3.59 13.03 3.30
CA GLU A 239 3.56 13.25 4.74
C GLU A 239 2.35 14.11 5.16
N THR A 240 2.08 15.17 4.41
CA THR A 240 0.98 16.11 4.68
C THR A 240 -0.40 15.55 4.37
N SER A 241 -0.52 14.50 3.57
CA SER A 241 -1.82 13.90 3.20
C SER A 241 -2.46 13.06 4.31
N PHE A 242 -1.68 12.56 5.27
CA PHE A 242 -2.20 11.76 6.38
C PHE A 242 -3.15 12.55 7.27
N TYR A 243 -2.81 13.81 7.59
CA TYR A 243 -3.59 14.61 8.53
C TYR A 243 -5.04 14.86 8.09
N PRO A 244 -5.31 15.41 6.90
CA PRO A 244 -6.69 15.63 6.45
C PRO A 244 -7.44 14.31 6.21
N LEU A 245 -6.78 13.26 5.70
CA LEU A 245 -7.41 11.97 5.45
C LEU A 245 -7.86 11.32 6.76
N LEU A 246 -6.95 11.20 7.73
CA LEU A 246 -7.23 10.58 9.02
C LEU A 246 -8.26 11.38 9.82
N LYS A 247 -8.16 12.71 9.81
CA LYS A 247 -9.16 13.57 10.45
C LYS A 247 -10.54 13.37 9.85
N SER A 248 -10.66 13.27 8.52
CA SER A 248 -11.94 13.02 7.85
C SER A 248 -12.53 11.64 8.17
N ALA A 249 -11.69 10.68 8.56
CA ALA A 249 -12.10 9.35 8.99
C ALA A 249 -12.35 9.24 10.50
N GLY A 250 -12.22 10.33 11.28
CA GLY A 250 -12.44 10.34 12.74
C GLY A 250 -11.21 9.95 13.57
N PHE A 251 -10.01 10.19 13.04
CA PHE A 251 -8.75 9.88 13.73
C PHE A 251 -7.92 11.13 14.01
N CYS A 252 -7.19 11.09 15.13
CA CYS A 252 -6.14 12.05 15.47
C CYS A 252 -4.77 11.40 15.32
N VAL A 253 -3.85 12.01 14.56
CA VAL A 253 -2.48 11.52 14.39
C VAL A 253 -1.70 11.70 15.69
N ILE A 254 -1.10 10.61 16.18
CA ILE A 254 -0.23 10.58 17.37
C ILE A 254 1.24 10.71 16.98
N ALA A 255 1.66 9.90 16.02
CA ALA A 255 3.02 9.88 15.51
C ALA A 255 3.03 9.57 14.01
N LEU A 256 3.96 10.17 13.30
CA LEU A 256 4.20 9.90 11.87
C LEU A 256 5.71 9.92 11.64
N GLU A 257 6.24 8.81 11.16
CA GLU A 257 7.65 8.66 10.86
C GLU A 257 7.85 8.19 9.43
N LYS A 258 8.92 8.67 8.80
CA LYS A 258 9.45 8.16 7.55
C LYS A 258 10.73 7.39 7.84
N HIS A 259 10.76 6.12 7.49
CA HIS A 259 11.92 5.26 7.71
C HIS A 259 12.27 4.45 6.47
N ASN A 260 13.46 3.89 6.45
CA ASN A 260 13.89 2.98 5.39
C ASN A 260 13.59 1.55 5.79
N GLN A 261 12.79 0.86 4.99
CA GLN A 261 12.48 -0.55 5.15
C GLN A 261 13.33 -1.37 4.19
N HIS A 262 14.00 -2.39 4.71
CA HIS A 262 14.72 -3.36 3.91
C HIS A 262 13.77 -4.37 3.29
N SER A 263 13.98 -4.70 2.03
CA SER A 263 13.28 -5.77 1.32
C SER A 263 14.23 -6.47 0.36
N GLN A 264 13.88 -7.64 -0.16
CA GLN A 264 14.66 -8.29 -1.21
C GLN A 264 14.77 -7.47 -2.50
N ALA A 265 13.81 -6.58 -2.75
CA ALA A 265 13.85 -5.66 -3.88
C ALA A 265 14.76 -4.43 -3.64
N GLY A 266 15.31 -4.28 -2.42
CA GLY A 266 16.17 -3.17 -2.02
C GLY A 266 15.67 -2.43 -0.78
N ILE A 267 16.13 -1.21 -0.59
CA ILE A 267 15.72 -0.33 0.51
C ILE A 267 14.63 0.59 -0.01
N ASN A 268 13.45 0.52 0.59
CA ASN A 268 12.31 1.37 0.27
C ASN A 268 12.00 2.27 1.46
N ALA A 269 11.72 3.55 1.19
CA ALA A 269 11.20 4.42 2.23
C ALA A 269 9.72 4.12 2.46
N THR A 270 9.31 4.09 3.73
CA THR A 270 7.94 3.81 4.17
C THR A 270 7.51 4.85 5.18
N PHE A 271 6.26 5.27 5.13
CA PHE A 271 5.63 6.02 6.20
C PHE A 271 4.98 5.05 7.19
N THR A 272 5.27 5.23 8.48
CA THR A 272 4.54 4.58 9.58
C THR A 272 3.82 5.67 10.36
N CYS A 273 2.50 5.56 10.42
CA CYS A 273 1.63 6.51 11.12
C CYS A 273 0.84 5.79 12.20
N LEU A 274 0.88 6.32 13.42
CA LEU A 274 -0.01 5.91 14.49
C LEU A 274 -1.08 6.99 14.68
N ALA A 275 -2.32 6.58 14.65
CA ALA A 275 -3.46 7.43 14.90
C ALA A 275 -4.36 6.83 15.97
N ARG A 276 -5.16 7.65 16.65
CA ARG A 276 -6.14 7.23 17.65
C ARG A 276 -7.52 7.71 17.24
N VAL A 277 -8.54 6.94 17.60
CA VAL A 277 -9.95 7.36 17.49
C VAL A 277 -10.13 8.73 18.14
N ASP A 278 -10.59 9.71 17.35
CA ASP A 278 -10.93 11.06 17.84
C ASP A 278 -12.28 11.02 18.57
N LYS A 279 -12.38 11.71 19.71
CA LYS A 279 -13.54 11.66 20.59
C LYS A 279 -14.56 12.71 20.23
#